data_cec39d76ab192910e138a2860b4e08c7
#
_entry.id   cec39d76ab192910e138a2860b4e08c7
#
_cell.length_a   1.000
_cell.length_b   1.000
_cell.length_c   1.000
_cell.angle_alpha   90.00
_cell.angle_beta   90.00
_cell.angle_gamma   90.00
#
_symmetry.space_group_name_H-M   'P 1'
#
loop_
_entity.id
_entity.type
_entity.pdbx_description
1 polymer ?
#
loop_
_entity_poly.entity_id
_entity_poly.type
_entity_poly.pdbx_seq_one_letter_code
_entity_poly.pdbx_strand_id
1 'polypeptide(L)'
;MDKYLIRKPCTQDSSPVQDSLPVQNSSSSSKRICVDFNLENLHLDPRLQEKISSYHSNNHDEIRRFYLQKGHCQHVLHEYPLIDFFGKPCQFRSNWYVNRNWLEYNIEKDAIFSLYCYLFGQDVVKKGGGETFVTKGFKLWNQKEKL
;
A
#
# COMPACT_ATOMS: atom_id res chain seq x y z
N MET A 1 37.45 24.29 20.28
CA MET A 1 37.81 23.32 21.33
C MET A 1 37.12 22.01 20.99
N ASP A 2 37.86 21.20 20.25
CA ASP A 2 37.40 19.93 19.74
C ASP A 2 37.64 18.84 20.78
N LYS A 3 36.58 18.06 21.11
CA LYS A 3 36.76 16.83 21.88
C LYS A 3 36.35 15.63 21.04
N TYR A 4 37.31 15.03 20.37
CA TYR A 4 37.21 13.74 19.72
C TYR A 4 37.09 12.62 20.76
N LEU A 5 36.06 11.82 20.69
CA LEU A 5 35.91 10.58 21.43
C LEU A 5 36.58 9.43 20.66
N ILE A 6 37.68 8.96 21.19
CA ILE A 6 38.48 7.83 20.72
C ILE A 6 37.77 6.53 21.12
N ARG A 7 37.44 5.68 20.13
CA ARG A 7 36.97 4.30 20.35
C ARG A 7 38.17 3.40 20.66
N LYS A 8 38.07 2.65 21.74
CA LYS A 8 39.05 1.60 22.09
C LYS A 8 38.72 0.30 21.31
N PRO A 9 39.73 -0.44 20.84
CA PRO A 9 39.56 -1.75 20.22
C PRO A 9 39.36 -2.85 21.25
N CYS A 10 38.47 -3.80 20.93
CA CYS A 10 38.24 -5.00 21.73
C CYS A 10 39.24 -6.06 21.33
N THR A 11 40.06 -6.51 22.28
CA THR A 11 41.00 -7.61 22.14
C THR A 11 40.28 -8.95 22.30
N GLN A 12 40.61 -9.88 21.42
CA GLN A 12 40.27 -11.30 21.46
C GLN A 12 41.08 -11.98 22.58
N ASP A 13 40.45 -12.92 23.27
CA ASP A 13 41.21 -14.02 23.87
C ASP A 13 40.43 -15.34 23.81
N SER A 14 41.25 -16.41 23.66
CA SER A 14 40.90 -17.72 23.11
C SER A 14 40.53 -18.74 24.20
N SER A 15 39.58 -19.61 23.88
CA SER A 15 39.30 -21.03 24.21
C SER A 15 40.20 -21.79 25.24
N PRO A 16 39.90 -23.06 25.67
CA PRO A 16 38.76 -23.96 25.41
C PRO A 16 38.27 -24.79 26.66
N VAL A 17 37.39 -25.75 26.42
CA VAL A 17 37.23 -27.14 26.96
C VAL A 17 35.85 -27.53 27.45
N GLN A 18 35.22 -28.41 26.66
CA GLN A 18 34.45 -29.67 26.87
C GLN A 18 33.53 -29.83 28.11
N ASP A 19 32.32 -30.23 27.98
CA ASP A 19 31.72 -31.56 27.83
C ASP A 19 30.29 -31.61 28.42
N SER A 20 29.43 -32.38 27.80
CA SER A 20 28.21 -33.05 28.31
C SER A 20 26.88 -32.67 27.67
N LEU A 21 26.38 -33.58 26.83
CA LEU A 21 25.02 -33.78 26.28
C LEU A 21 24.06 -34.33 27.37
N PRO A 22 22.74 -34.50 27.07
CA PRO A 22 21.76 -33.76 26.29
C PRO A 22 20.49 -33.44 27.09
N VAL A 23 19.80 -32.36 26.78
CA VAL A 23 18.36 -32.25 27.13
C VAL A 23 17.60 -31.93 25.86
N GLN A 24 16.84 -32.90 25.41
CA GLN A 24 15.81 -32.75 24.39
C GLN A 24 14.75 -31.76 24.91
N ASN A 25 14.62 -30.63 24.28
CA ASN A 25 13.43 -29.82 24.37
C ASN A 25 12.86 -29.66 22.96
N SER A 26 11.85 -30.45 22.66
CA SER A 26 11.02 -30.38 21.50
C SER A 26 10.23 -29.08 21.50
N SER A 27 10.82 -27.99 21.04
CA SER A 27 10.08 -26.82 20.61
C SER A 27 9.61 -27.09 19.18
N SER A 28 8.34 -27.40 19.04
CA SER A 28 7.64 -27.44 17.76
C SER A 28 7.80 -26.08 17.08
N SER A 29 8.84 -25.97 16.25
CA SER A 29 8.97 -24.88 15.31
C SER A 29 7.83 -25.02 14.31
N SER A 30 6.74 -24.32 14.56
CA SER A 30 5.71 -24.05 13.57
C SER A 30 6.40 -23.42 12.37
N LYS A 31 6.68 -24.23 11.35
CA LYS A 31 7.10 -23.77 10.05
C LYS A 31 6.00 -22.86 9.53
N ARG A 32 6.16 -21.57 9.75
CA ARG A 32 5.38 -20.56 9.01
C ARG A 32 5.68 -20.83 7.56
N ILE A 33 4.67 -21.29 6.84
CA ILE A 33 4.69 -21.39 5.38
C ILE A 33 4.92 -19.96 4.93
N CYS A 34 6.15 -19.63 4.54
CA CYS A 34 6.41 -18.43 3.78
C CYS A 34 5.71 -18.67 2.45
N VAL A 35 4.50 -18.15 2.31
CA VAL A 35 3.88 -18.03 1.00
C VAL A 35 4.82 -17.12 0.23
N ASP A 36 5.45 -17.65 -0.81
CA ASP A 36 6.35 -16.90 -1.66
C ASP A 36 5.56 -15.71 -2.22
N PHE A 37 5.85 -14.54 -1.69
CA PHE A 37 5.24 -13.30 -2.13
C PHE A 37 5.79 -12.97 -3.53
N ASN A 38 4.91 -12.92 -4.52
CA ASN A 38 5.26 -12.55 -5.87
C ASN A 38 4.58 -11.23 -6.25
N LEU A 39 5.39 -10.24 -6.63
CA LEU A 39 4.93 -8.94 -7.13
C LEU A 39 4.05 -9.06 -8.38
N GLU A 40 4.23 -10.10 -9.19
CA GLU A 40 3.42 -10.32 -10.40
C GLU A 40 1.94 -10.60 -10.10
N ASN A 41 1.64 -11.05 -8.88
CA ASN A 41 0.28 -11.33 -8.45
C ASN A 41 -0.46 -10.05 -7.97
N LEU A 42 0.22 -8.91 -7.95
CA LEU A 42 -0.39 -7.65 -7.54
C LEU A 42 -1.26 -7.07 -8.66
N HIS A 43 -2.50 -6.78 -8.33
CA HIS A 43 -3.45 -6.17 -9.25
C HIS A 43 -3.21 -4.67 -9.39
N LEU A 44 -3.09 -4.19 -10.63
CA LEU A 44 -3.01 -2.75 -10.91
C LEU A 44 -4.37 -2.06 -10.88
N ASP A 45 -5.45 -2.81 -11.10
CA ASP A 45 -6.81 -2.29 -10.99
C ASP A 45 -7.12 -1.94 -9.52
N PRO A 46 -7.42 -0.66 -9.19
CA PRO A 46 -7.66 -0.23 -7.81
C PRO A 46 -8.82 -0.95 -7.14
N ARG A 47 -9.73 -1.56 -7.91
CA ARG A 47 -10.83 -2.37 -7.38
C ARG A 47 -10.37 -3.71 -6.80
N LEU A 48 -9.32 -4.29 -7.39
CA LEU A 48 -8.83 -5.63 -7.07
C LEU A 48 -7.62 -5.58 -6.11
N GLN A 49 -7.15 -4.39 -5.79
CA GLN A 49 -6.06 -4.21 -4.85
C GLN A 49 -6.47 -4.64 -3.43
N GLU A 50 -5.71 -5.56 -2.86
CA GLU A 50 -5.84 -5.93 -1.46
C GLU A 50 -5.20 -4.88 -0.56
N LYS A 51 -5.74 -4.69 0.65
CA LYS A 51 -5.13 -3.75 1.61
C LYS A 51 -3.68 -4.11 1.88
N ILE A 52 -2.80 -3.13 1.94
CA ILE A 52 -1.37 -3.37 2.24
C ILE A 52 -1.17 -4.09 3.57
N SER A 53 -2.03 -3.82 4.55
CA SER A 53 -2.01 -4.50 5.85
C SER A 53 -2.35 -5.99 5.81
N SER A 54 -2.96 -6.50 4.72
CA SER A 54 -3.20 -7.94 4.54
C SER A 54 -1.92 -8.71 4.18
N TYR A 55 -0.91 -8.01 3.67
CA TYR A 55 0.38 -8.59 3.35
C TYR A 55 1.30 -8.64 4.57
N HIS A 56 2.33 -9.49 4.51
CA HIS A 56 3.33 -9.53 5.57
C HIS A 56 4.10 -8.20 5.64
N SER A 57 4.39 -7.71 6.83
CA SER A 57 5.00 -6.39 7.06
C SER A 57 6.32 -6.17 6.30
N ASN A 58 7.12 -7.22 6.12
CA ASN A 58 8.38 -7.15 5.37
C ASN A 58 8.18 -6.81 3.89
N ASN A 59 7.01 -7.11 3.33
CA ASN A 59 6.70 -6.89 1.92
C ASN A 59 6.07 -5.53 1.66
N HIS A 60 5.65 -4.79 2.70
CA HIS A 60 4.93 -3.52 2.53
C HIS A 60 5.71 -2.50 1.72
N ASP A 61 7.01 -2.35 1.97
CA ASP A 61 7.84 -1.37 1.26
C ASP A 61 8.12 -1.78 -0.18
N GLU A 62 8.23 -3.07 -0.45
CA GLU A 62 8.38 -3.61 -1.80
C GLU A 62 7.11 -3.40 -2.62
N ILE A 63 5.93 -3.66 -2.03
CA ILE A 63 4.63 -3.41 -2.62
C ILE A 63 4.47 -1.92 -2.96
N ARG A 64 4.80 -1.02 -2.02
CA ARG A 64 4.74 0.42 -2.26
C ARG A 64 5.62 0.85 -3.41
N ARG A 65 6.87 0.37 -3.47
CA ARG A 65 7.80 0.67 -4.57
C ARG A 65 7.25 0.17 -5.91
N PHE A 66 6.70 -1.04 -5.94
CA PHE A 66 6.09 -1.61 -7.14
C PHE A 66 4.99 -0.69 -7.69
N TYR A 67 4.02 -0.29 -6.87
CA TYR A 67 2.94 0.57 -7.32
C TYR A 67 3.43 1.98 -7.70
N LEU A 68 4.39 2.54 -6.99
CA LEU A 68 4.98 3.83 -7.34
C LEU A 68 5.74 3.78 -8.69
N GLN A 69 6.38 2.66 -9.00
CA GLN A 69 7.06 2.46 -10.29
C GLN A 69 6.08 2.22 -11.44
N LYS A 70 5.01 1.47 -11.20
CA LYS A 70 3.95 1.24 -12.19
C LYS A 70 3.13 2.49 -12.46
N GLY A 71 3.03 3.37 -11.47
CA GLY A 71 2.24 4.58 -11.55
C GLY A 71 0.74 4.33 -11.35
N HIS A 72 -0.01 5.40 -11.52
CA HIS A 72 -1.45 5.45 -11.32
C HIS A 72 -2.23 4.96 -12.55
N CYS A 73 -3.41 4.41 -12.30
CA CYS A 73 -4.33 3.92 -13.34
C CYS A 73 -5.30 5.05 -13.77
N GLN A 74 -4.89 5.84 -14.78
CA GLN A 74 -5.69 6.95 -15.32
C GLN A 74 -6.24 6.61 -16.71
N HIS A 75 -7.41 6.01 -16.74
CA HIS A 75 -8.11 5.72 -17.99
C HIS A 75 -8.74 6.98 -18.58
N VAL A 76 -8.32 7.33 -19.78
CA VAL A 76 -8.95 8.42 -20.55
C VAL A 76 -9.93 7.80 -21.53
N LEU A 77 -11.23 7.95 -21.27
CA LEU A 77 -12.30 7.47 -22.12
C LEU A 77 -12.79 8.61 -23.01
N HIS A 78 -13.30 8.26 -24.19
CA HIS A 78 -13.99 9.21 -25.07
C HIS A 78 -15.26 9.75 -24.41
N GLU A 79 -16.03 8.85 -23.76
CA GLU A 79 -17.22 9.18 -23.00
C GLU A 79 -17.21 8.42 -21.67
N TYR A 80 -17.56 9.11 -20.59
CA TYR A 80 -17.75 8.52 -19.27
C TYR A 80 -19.23 8.31 -18.98
N PRO A 81 -19.59 7.32 -18.16
CA PRO A 81 -20.98 7.08 -17.80
C PRO A 81 -21.64 8.31 -17.17
N LEU A 82 -22.87 8.58 -17.59
CA LEU A 82 -23.71 9.63 -17.02
C LEU A 82 -24.49 9.06 -15.83
N ILE A 83 -24.41 9.72 -14.70
CA ILE A 83 -25.23 9.42 -13.53
C ILE A 83 -26.18 10.59 -13.30
N ASP A 84 -27.47 10.30 -13.13
CA ASP A 84 -28.42 11.32 -12.71
C ASP A 84 -28.26 11.61 -11.22
N PHE A 85 -28.02 12.85 -10.89
CA PHE A 85 -27.94 13.33 -9.52
C PHE A 85 -28.98 14.42 -9.29
N PHE A 86 -30.14 14.07 -8.72
CA PHE A 86 -31.26 14.98 -8.51
C PHE A 86 -31.70 15.72 -9.78
N GLY A 87 -31.90 14.99 -10.87
CA GLY A 87 -32.33 15.56 -12.16
C GLY A 87 -31.22 16.31 -12.91
N LYS A 88 -29.95 16.21 -12.47
CA LYS A 88 -28.80 16.77 -13.15
C LYS A 88 -27.84 15.65 -13.59
N PRO A 89 -27.59 15.51 -14.90
CA PRO A 89 -26.63 14.54 -15.39
C PRO A 89 -25.20 14.94 -14.95
N CYS A 90 -24.53 14.04 -14.28
CA CYS A 90 -23.16 14.21 -13.82
C CYS A 90 -22.32 13.04 -14.30
N GLN A 91 -21.05 13.31 -14.64
CA GLN A 91 -20.09 12.29 -15.04
C GLN A 91 -18.68 12.66 -14.61
N PHE A 92 -17.82 11.68 -14.53
CA PHE A 92 -16.40 11.91 -14.42
C PHE A 92 -15.87 12.65 -15.65
N ARG A 93 -14.79 13.39 -15.51
CA ARG A 93 -14.12 14.07 -16.62
C ARG A 93 -12.63 13.90 -16.51
N SER A 94 -11.93 13.60 -17.60
CA SER A 94 -10.49 13.40 -17.64
C SER A 94 -9.68 14.61 -17.17
N ASN A 95 -10.22 15.84 -17.27
CA ASN A 95 -9.56 17.03 -16.75
C ASN A 95 -9.36 17.02 -15.22
N TRP A 96 -10.02 16.11 -14.51
CA TRP A 96 -9.80 15.93 -13.07
C TRP A 96 -8.45 15.29 -12.75
N TYR A 97 -7.82 14.65 -13.71
CA TYR A 97 -6.45 14.15 -13.57
C TYR A 97 -5.40 15.27 -13.54
N VAL A 98 -5.72 16.45 -14.09
CA VAL A 98 -4.78 17.58 -14.14
C VAL A 98 -4.35 17.94 -12.72
N ASN A 99 -3.04 17.92 -12.48
CA ASN A 99 -2.41 18.15 -11.18
C ASN A 99 -2.80 17.15 -10.07
N ARG A 100 -3.38 16.01 -10.44
CA ARG A 100 -3.76 14.94 -9.50
C ARG A 100 -3.23 13.60 -9.97
N ASN A 101 -1.92 13.42 -9.92
CA ASN A 101 -1.23 12.18 -10.29
C ASN A 101 -1.51 11.01 -9.32
N TRP A 102 -2.18 11.26 -8.21
CA TRP A 102 -2.61 10.26 -7.24
C TRP A 102 -4.00 9.70 -7.52
N LEU A 103 -4.75 10.32 -8.45
CA LEU A 103 -6.13 9.97 -8.76
C LEU A 103 -6.18 8.82 -9.76
N GLU A 104 -6.90 7.78 -9.43
CA GLU A 104 -7.13 6.62 -10.28
C GLU A 104 -8.63 6.50 -10.60
N TYR A 105 -8.95 5.96 -11.77
CA TYR A 105 -10.34 5.73 -12.18
C TYR A 105 -10.54 4.27 -12.58
N ASN A 106 -11.56 3.64 -12.01
CA ASN A 106 -11.97 2.29 -12.37
C ASN A 106 -13.23 2.37 -13.27
N ILE A 107 -13.13 1.77 -14.46
CA ILE A 107 -14.17 1.83 -15.49
C ILE A 107 -15.42 1.05 -15.05
N GLU A 108 -15.26 -0.16 -14.50
CA GLU A 108 -16.39 -1.02 -14.13
C GLU A 108 -17.22 -0.45 -12.98
N LYS A 109 -16.55 0.15 -11.99
CA LYS A 109 -17.24 0.78 -10.87
C LYS A 109 -17.74 2.20 -11.18
N ASP A 110 -17.27 2.81 -12.27
CA ASP A 110 -17.41 4.24 -12.52
C ASP A 110 -17.09 5.06 -11.27
N ALA A 111 -15.88 4.86 -10.73
CA ALA A 111 -15.49 5.41 -9.46
C ALA A 111 -14.02 5.80 -9.45
N ILE A 112 -13.68 6.83 -8.66
CA ILE A 112 -12.30 7.23 -8.44
C ILE A 112 -11.75 6.67 -7.13
N PHE A 113 -10.46 6.41 -7.16
CA PHE A 113 -9.65 5.91 -6.06
C PHE A 113 -8.43 6.80 -5.87
N SER A 114 -7.75 6.64 -4.76
CA SER A 114 -6.53 7.37 -4.46
C SER A 114 -5.38 6.40 -4.22
N LEU A 115 -4.42 6.38 -5.14
CA LEU A 115 -3.20 5.59 -5.00
C LEU A 115 -2.46 5.94 -3.70
N TYR A 116 -2.34 7.22 -3.35
CA TYR A 116 -1.64 7.61 -2.13
C TYR A 116 -2.38 7.20 -0.85
N CYS A 117 -3.71 7.25 -0.84
CA CYS A 117 -4.48 6.72 0.29
C CYS A 117 -4.32 5.21 0.42
N TYR A 118 -4.23 4.49 -0.69
CA TYR A 118 -3.97 3.06 -0.71
C TYR A 118 -2.58 2.73 -0.16
N LEU A 119 -1.54 3.42 -0.64
CA LEU A 119 -0.15 3.11 -0.28
C LEU A 119 0.22 3.55 1.14
N PHE A 120 -0.32 4.67 1.61
CA PHE A 120 0.11 5.34 2.84
C PHE A 120 -1.03 5.58 3.83
N GLY A 121 -2.27 5.25 3.46
CA GLY A 121 -3.40 5.29 4.37
C GLY A 121 -3.16 4.31 5.53
N GLN A 122 -3.23 4.82 6.75
CA GLN A 122 -3.15 3.97 7.92
C GLN A 122 -4.53 3.29 8.10
N ASP A 123 -4.52 2.01 8.48
CA ASP A 123 -5.74 1.24 8.82
C ASP A 123 -6.49 1.79 10.05
N VAL A 124 -6.03 2.90 10.59
CA VAL A 124 -6.68 3.59 11.69
C VAL A 124 -7.97 4.20 11.16
N VAL A 125 -9.09 3.74 11.69
CA VAL A 125 -10.44 4.31 11.49
C VAL A 125 -10.45 5.75 11.99
N LYS A 126 -9.85 6.66 11.23
CA LYS A 126 -10.00 8.10 11.45
C LYS A 126 -11.31 8.52 10.81
N LYS A 127 -12.15 9.19 11.57
CA LYS A 127 -13.38 9.82 11.12
C LYS A 127 -13.12 10.65 9.87
N GLY A 128 -13.47 10.13 8.69
CA GLY A 128 -13.50 10.89 7.44
C GLY A 128 -12.82 10.24 6.24
N GLY A 129 -13.60 9.89 5.25
CA GLY A 129 -13.30 9.81 3.82
C GLY A 129 -12.25 8.82 3.28
N GLY A 130 -11.20 8.52 4.02
CA GLY A 130 -10.06 7.76 3.50
C GLY A 130 -10.40 6.35 3.02
N GLU A 131 -11.29 5.64 3.69
CA GLU A 131 -11.71 4.29 3.29
C GLU A 131 -12.52 4.30 1.97
N THR A 132 -13.28 5.37 1.73
CA THR A 132 -14.04 5.51 0.48
C THR A 132 -13.11 5.51 -0.73
N PHE A 133 -12.00 6.22 -0.66
CA PHE A 133 -11.03 6.32 -1.75
C PHE A 133 -10.13 5.09 -1.92
N VAL A 134 -10.17 4.14 -0.99
CA VAL A 134 -9.38 2.91 -1.05
C VAL A 134 -10.22 1.70 -1.43
N THR A 135 -11.43 1.56 -0.86
CA THR A 135 -12.21 0.33 -0.99
C THR A 135 -13.47 0.49 -1.82
N LYS A 136 -14.25 1.53 -1.56
CA LYS A 136 -15.57 1.73 -2.19
C LYS A 136 -15.48 2.46 -3.53
N GLY A 137 -14.53 3.37 -3.64
CA GLY A 137 -14.45 4.35 -4.71
C GLY A 137 -15.42 5.52 -4.50
N PHE A 138 -15.02 6.70 -4.93
CA PHE A 138 -15.83 7.92 -4.85
C PHE A 138 -16.55 8.15 -6.19
N LYS A 139 -17.86 8.45 -6.15
CA LYS A 139 -18.76 8.56 -7.33
C LYS A 139 -19.55 9.87 -7.39
N LEU A 140 -19.37 10.79 -6.46
CA LEU A 140 -20.16 12.01 -6.40
C LEU A 140 -19.61 13.10 -7.33
N TRP A 141 -19.90 12.99 -8.63
CA TRP A 141 -19.36 13.87 -9.67
C TRP A 141 -19.81 15.33 -9.57
N ASN A 142 -20.80 15.64 -8.76
CA ASN A 142 -21.26 16.99 -8.50
C ASN A 142 -20.43 17.73 -7.43
N GLN A 143 -19.54 17.03 -6.71
CA GLN A 143 -18.77 17.58 -5.59
C GLN A 143 -17.30 17.79 -5.95
N LYS A 144 -17.04 18.55 -7.02
CA LYS A 144 -15.67 18.82 -7.52
C LYS A 144 -14.73 19.43 -6.48
N GLU A 145 -15.28 20.18 -5.53
CA GLU A 145 -14.51 20.92 -4.52
C GLU A 145 -14.04 20.05 -3.34
N LYS A 146 -14.50 18.79 -3.28
CA LYS A 146 -14.14 17.85 -2.19
C LYS A 146 -13.04 16.86 -2.55
N LEU A 147 -12.46 16.99 -3.74
CA LEU A 147 -11.37 16.15 -4.24
C LEU A 147 -10.00 16.75 -3.99
#